data_f8f245c70dd23f1019617727a9c6e12d
#
_entry.id   f8f245c70dd23f1019617727a9c6e12d
#
_cell.length_a   1.000
_cell.length_b   1.000
_cell.length_c   1.000
_cell.angle_alpha   90.00
_cell.angle_beta   90.00
_cell.angle_gamma   90.00
#
_symmetry.space_group_name_H-M   'P 1'
#
loop_
_entity.id
_entity.type
_entity.pdbx_description
1 polymer ?
#
loop_
_entity_poly.entity_id
_entity_poly.type
_entity_poly.pdbx_seq_one_letter_code
_entity_poly.pdbx_strand_id
1 'polypeptide(L)'
;SSTTGWEYNNSKNGGFETNNKFQEQITGPGLVFIEGGSFTMGRVEQDIMYEWNNVPRKVTVSSFYLDETEVRNVDYLEYLYWIKRVYAVSYPEVYQKALPDTLVWRDKLGYNEPFVTQYLRHPAYQNYPVVGVTWSQANDYCIWRTDRVNERILINEGILKEDPEQSDQYTFNTEAYLAGQYDG
;
A
#
# COMPACT_ATOMS: atom_id res chain seq x y z
N SER A 1 26.74 -27.15 8.33
CA SER A 1 27.29 -25.95 7.66
C SER A 1 28.34 -26.31 6.64
N SER A 2 28.22 -25.72 5.46
CA SER A 2 29.28 -25.87 4.41
C SER A 2 30.56 -25.12 4.77
N THR A 3 30.51 -24.16 5.68
CA THR A 3 31.66 -23.33 6.09
C THR A 3 32.49 -23.96 7.19
N THR A 4 31.83 -24.57 8.18
CA THR A 4 32.53 -25.09 9.39
C THR A 4 32.46 -26.60 9.52
N GLY A 5 31.67 -27.29 8.71
CA GLY A 5 31.41 -28.73 8.83
C GLY A 5 30.47 -29.13 9.97
N TRP A 6 30.07 -28.17 10.84
CA TRP A 6 29.16 -28.44 11.96
C TRP A 6 27.70 -28.48 11.47
N GLU A 7 26.90 -29.31 12.10
CA GLU A 7 25.47 -29.41 11.79
C GLU A 7 24.69 -28.20 12.36
N TYR A 8 23.75 -27.66 11.58
CA TYR A 8 22.78 -26.68 12.06
C TYR A 8 21.72 -27.35 12.92
N ASN A 9 21.10 -26.58 13.82
CA ASN A 9 19.99 -27.02 14.67
C ASN A 9 20.37 -28.24 15.57
N ASN A 10 21.60 -28.35 15.96
CA ASN A 10 22.09 -29.40 16.85
C ASN A 10 22.51 -28.76 18.18
N SER A 11 21.76 -29.05 19.24
CA SER A 11 21.98 -28.49 20.59
C SER A 11 23.37 -28.80 21.16
N LYS A 12 24.02 -29.88 20.68
CA LYS A 12 25.39 -30.25 21.09
C LYS A 12 26.47 -29.33 20.51
N ASN A 13 26.14 -28.55 19.50
CA ASN A 13 27.06 -27.67 18.76
C ASN A 13 26.91 -26.20 19.18
N GLY A 14 26.54 -25.91 20.43
CA GLY A 14 26.45 -24.54 20.94
C GLY A 14 25.13 -23.83 20.66
N GLY A 15 24.10 -24.54 20.18
CA GLY A 15 22.73 -24.02 20.11
C GLY A 15 22.47 -23.04 18.97
N PHE A 16 23.34 -23.00 17.93
CA PHE A 16 23.02 -22.20 16.75
C PHE A 16 21.85 -22.82 15.97
N GLU A 17 20.76 -22.08 15.89
CA GLU A 17 19.55 -22.50 15.18
C GLU A 17 19.33 -21.70 13.91
N THR A 18 18.95 -22.39 12.86
CA THR A 18 18.48 -21.77 11.60
C THR A 18 17.05 -22.19 11.34
N ASN A 19 16.22 -21.27 10.90
CA ASN A 19 14.89 -21.61 10.43
C ASN A 19 14.98 -22.19 9.02
N ASN A 20 14.85 -23.51 8.92
CA ASN A 20 14.87 -24.24 7.64
C ASN A 20 13.45 -24.46 7.08
N LYS A 21 12.42 -23.98 7.78
CA LYS A 21 11.03 -24.06 7.32
C LYS A 21 10.69 -22.74 6.65
N PHE A 22 10.76 -22.73 5.33
CA PHE A 22 10.21 -21.62 4.56
C PHE A 22 8.69 -21.62 4.72
N GLN A 23 8.16 -20.49 5.14
CA GLN A 23 6.73 -20.21 5.09
C GLN A 23 6.55 -19.07 4.09
N GLU A 24 5.63 -19.27 3.16
CA GLU A 24 5.26 -18.19 2.25
C GLU A 24 4.71 -16.99 3.03
N GLN A 25 5.05 -15.81 2.58
CA GLN A 25 4.53 -14.58 3.15
C GLN A 25 3.00 -14.53 2.94
N ILE A 26 2.26 -14.18 3.98
CA ILE A 26 0.81 -13.95 3.87
C ILE A 26 0.61 -12.76 2.93
N THR A 27 -0.07 -13.02 1.81
CA THR A 27 -0.41 -11.96 0.85
C THR A 27 -1.49 -11.06 1.44
N GLY A 28 -1.30 -9.75 1.37
CA GLY A 28 -2.30 -8.78 1.80
C GLY A 28 -3.59 -8.88 0.95
N PRO A 29 -4.74 -8.48 1.50
CA PRO A 29 -6.01 -8.52 0.78
C PRO A 29 -5.95 -7.77 -0.56
N GLY A 30 -6.42 -8.42 -1.64
CA GLY A 30 -6.47 -7.84 -2.99
C GLY A 30 -5.12 -7.72 -3.70
N LEU A 31 -4.02 -8.15 -3.09
CA LEU A 31 -2.69 -8.16 -3.70
C LEU A 31 -2.42 -9.46 -4.45
N VAL A 32 -1.79 -9.34 -5.62
CA VAL A 32 -1.31 -10.44 -6.44
C VAL A 32 0.21 -10.39 -6.51
N PHE A 33 0.85 -11.55 -6.36
CA PHE A 33 2.30 -11.67 -6.51
C PHE A 33 2.68 -11.58 -7.98
N ILE A 34 3.63 -10.70 -8.28
CA ILE A 34 4.23 -10.53 -9.60
C ILE A 34 5.68 -10.99 -9.53
N GLU A 35 6.00 -12.02 -10.30
CA GLU A 35 7.36 -12.53 -10.37
C GLU A 35 8.28 -11.51 -11.06
N GLY A 36 9.44 -11.30 -10.48
CA GLY A 36 10.47 -10.42 -11.02
C GLY A 36 11.08 -10.94 -12.31
N GLY A 37 11.60 -10.04 -13.11
CA GLY A 37 12.21 -10.42 -14.39
C GLY A 37 12.92 -9.26 -15.05
N SER A 38 13.46 -9.52 -16.24
CA SER A 38 14.12 -8.50 -17.06
C SER A 38 13.32 -8.26 -18.33
N PHE A 39 13.14 -7.01 -18.68
CA PHE A 39 12.52 -6.61 -19.94
C PHE A 39 13.30 -5.47 -20.59
N THR A 40 13.09 -5.28 -21.88
CA THR A 40 13.70 -4.17 -22.61
C THR A 40 12.67 -3.07 -22.79
N MET A 41 12.95 -1.89 -22.28
CA MET A 41 12.15 -0.68 -22.51
C MET A 41 12.87 0.23 -23.51
N GLY A 42 12.09 0.98 -24.24
CA GLY A 42 12.57 1.87 -25.30
C GLY A 42 12.00 1.49 -26.65
N ARG A 43 11.96 2.46 -27.57
CA ARG A 43 11.28 2.32 -28.85
C ARG A 43 12.03 3.11 -29.91
N VAL A 44 12.92 2.43 -30.61
CA VAL A 44 13.72 3.05 -31.68
C VAL A 44 13.17 2.72 -33.07
N GLU A 45 12.78 1.46 -33.30
CA GLU A 45 12.35 0.97 -34.60
C GLU A 45 11.04 1.59 -35.17
N GLN A 46 10.26 2.22 -34.29
CA GLN A 46 8.99 2.85 -34.66
C GLN A 46 9.01 4.36 -34.42
N ASP A 47 10.19 4.94 -34.30
CA ASP A 47 10.35 6.38 -34.16
C ASP A 47 10.32 7.02 -35.59
N ILE A 48 9.14 7.51 -35.94
CA ILE A 48 8.89 8.12 -37.27
C ILE A 48 9.68 9.42 -37.46
N MET A 49 10.02 10.10 -36.35
CA MET A 49 10.73 11.38 -36.37
C MET A 49 12.25 11.22 -36.32
N TYR A 50 12.76 9.98 -36.14
CA TYR A 50 14.18 9.65 -36.02
C TYR A 50 14.93 10.46 -34.93
N GLU A 51 14.25 10.82 -33.85
CA GLU A 51 14.85 11.59 -32.76
C GLU A 51 15.83 10.78 -31.91
N TRP A 52 15.75 9.45 -31.94
CA TRP A 52 16.62 8.50 -31.23
C TRP A 52 16.76 8.76 -29.73
N ASN A 53 15.80 9.46 -29.14
CA ASN A 53 15.81 9.85 -27.73
C ASN A 53 15.34 8.73 -26.76
N ASN A 54 14.80 7.63 -27.30
CA ASN A 54 14.25 6.52 -26.53
C ASN A 54 14.97 5.18 -26.84
N VAL A 55 16.27 5.17 -26.63
CA VAL A 55 17.14 4.00 -26.92
C VAL A 55 16.72 2.79 -26.08
N PRO A 56 16.65 1.59 -26.68
CA PRO A 56 16.34 0.36 -25.94
C PRO A 56 17.33 0.11 -24.82
N ARG A 57 16.82 -0.14 -23.61
CA ARG A 57 17.63 -0.50 -22.44
C ARG A 57 16.99 -1.66 -21.70
N LYS A 58 17.82 -2.59 -21.24
CA LYS A 58 17.37 -3.71 -20.41
C LYS A 58 17.23 -3.24 -18.98
N VAL A 59 16.08 -3.50 -18.38
CA VAL A 59 15.75 -3.19 -16.99
C VAL A 59 15.38 -4.48 -16.29
N THR A 60 15.89 -4.68 -15.07
CA THR A 60 15.53 -5.79 -14.21
C THR A 60 14.71 -5.29 -13.04
N VAL A 61 13.57 -5.91 -12.81
CA VAL A 61 12.64 -5.61 -11.71
C VAL A 61 12.61 -6.81 -10.77
N SER A 62 12.69 -6.55 -9.48
CA SER A 62 12.50 -7.58 -8.45
C SER A 62 11.04 -8.00 -8.38
N SER A 63 10.77 -9.18 -7.81
CA SER A 63 9.40 -9.61 -7.51
C SER A 63 8.72 -8.62 -6.56
N PHE A 64 7.43 -8.40 -6.73
CA PHE A 64 6.64 -7.47 -5.92
C PHE A 64 5.17 -7.89 -5.86
N TYR A 65 4.43 -7.26 -4.98
CA TYR A 65 2.97 -7.40 -4.90
C TYR A 65 2.31 -6.17 -5.50
N LEU A 66 1.24 -6.39 -6.24
CA LEU A 66 0.44 -5.34 -6.87
C LEU A 66 -1.04 -5.61 -6.60
N ASP A 67 -1.82 -4.56 -6.45
CA ASP A 67 -3.28 -4.72 -6.44
C ASP A 67 -3.78 -5.25 -7.78
N GLU A 68 -4.72 -6.20 -7.73
CA GLU A 68 -5.35 -6.75 -8.93
C GLU A 68 -6.20 -5.71 -9.67
N THR A 69 -6.74 -4.75 -8.92
CA THR A 69 -7.56 -3.66 -9.44
C THR A 69 -7.09 -2.31 -8.92
N GLU A 70 -7.51 -1.25 -9.58
CA GLU A 70 -7.33 0.11 -9.08
C GLU A 70 -8.05 0.32 -7.74
N VAL A 71 -7.54 1.22 -6.91
CA VAL A 71 -8.18 1.61 -5.64
C VAL A 71 -9.55 2.23 -5.93
N ARG A 72 -10.60 1.65 -5.37
CA ARG A 72 -11.98 2.08 -5.61
C ARG A 72 -12.36 3.25 -4.70
N ASN A 73 -13.41 3.98 -5.11
CA ASN A 73 -13.98 5.04 -4.29
C ASN A 73 -14.36 4.57 -2.87
N VAL A 74 -14.93 3.36 -2.74
CA VAL A 74 -15.31 2.81 -1.42
C VAL A 74 -14.10 2.58 -0.53
N ASP A 75 -12.98 2.08 -1.07
CA ASP A 75 -11.77 1.81 -0.31
C ASP A 75 -11.11 3.13 0.17
N TYR A 76 -11.13 4.14 -0.69
CA TYR A 76 -10.63 5.47 -0.33
C TYR A 76 -11.55 6.19 0.69
N LEU A 77 -12.86 5.97 0.61
CA LEU A 77 -13.81 6.47 1.60
C LEU A 77 -13.63 5.82 2.97
N GLU A 78 -13.28 4.53 3.03
CA GLU A 78 -12.92 3.85 4.28
C GLU A 78 -11.72 4.52 4.94
N TYR A 79 -10.66 4.81 4.16
CA TYR A 79 -9.51 5.57 4.62
C TYR A 79 -9.89 6.95 5.15
N LEU A 80 -10.68 7.72 4.41
CA LEU A 80 -11.15 9.03 4.85
C LEU A 80 -11.99 8.97 6.13
N TYR A 81 -12.85 7.95 6.25
CA TYR A 81 -13.62 7.73 7.45
C TYR A 81 -12.73 7.45 8.66
N TRP A 82 -11.72 6.59 8.49
CA TRP A 82 -10.77 6.26 9.53
C TRP A 82 -9.97 7.49 9.98
N ILE A 83 -9.41 8.25 9.05
CA ILE A 83 -8.68 9.50 9.36
C ILE A 83 -9.59 10.48 10.12
N LYS A 84 -10.81 10.65 9.65
CA LYS A 84 -11.77 11.55 10.32
C LYS A 84 -12.03 11.10 11.76
N ARG A 85 -12.21 9.82 11.97
CA ARG A 85 -12.48 9.27 13.31
C ARG A 85 -11.29 9.48 14.25
N VAL A 86 -10.09 9.21 13.78
CA VAL A 86 -8.87 9.17 14.60
C VAL A 86 -8.27 10.57 14.80
N TYR A 87 -8.17 11.36 13.73
CA TYR A 87 -7.41 12.62 13.76
C TYR A 87 -8.26 13.89 13.75
N ALA A 88 -9.56 13.84 13.47
CA ALA A 88 -10.35 15.06 13.26
C ALA A 88 -10.39 16.00 14.46
N VAL A 89 -10.23 15.48 15.67
CA VAL A 89 -10.25 16.29 16.90
C VAL A 89 -8.91 17.00 17.10
N SER A 90 -7.80 16.29 16.98
CA SER A 90 -6.45 16.83 17.26
C SER A 90 -5.81 17.50 16.05
N TYR A 91 -6.07 16.96 14.85
CA TYR A 91 -5.43 17.39 13.59
C TYR A 91 -6.42 17.43 12.42
N PRO A 92 -7.38 18.37 12.43
CA PRO A 92 -8.42 18.46 11.40
C PRO A 92 -7.86 18.68 9.98
N GLU A 93 -6.67 19.27 9.88
CA GLU A 93 -5.98 19.51 8.60
C GLU A 93 -5.56 18.20 7.89
N VAL A 94 -5.33 17.12 8.64
CA VAL A 94 -4.95 15.81 8.05
C VAL A 94 -6.09 15.31 7.18
N TYR A 95 -7.33 15.38 7.70
CA TYR A 95 -8.50 15.00 6.93
C TYR A 95 -8.71 15.89 5.70
N GLN A 96 -8.54 17.21 5.84
CA GLN A 96 -8.68 18.14 4.71
C GLN A 96 -7.66 17.87 3.60
N LYS A 97 -6.41 17.56 3.96
CA LYS A 97 -5.35 17.22 3.02
C LYS A 97 -5.55 15.85 2.34
N ALA A 98 -6.27 14.94 2.97
CA ALA A 98 -6.56 13.61 2.41
C ALA A 98 -7.71 13.63 1.39
N LEU A 99 -8.52 14.69 1.35
CA LEU A 99 -9.65 14.77 0.41
C LEU A 99 -9.16 14.86 -1.03
N PRO A 100 -9.70 14.03 -1.95
CA PRO A 100 -9.41 14.14 -3.38
C PRO A 100 -9.90 15.47 -3.95
N ASP A 101 -9.19 15.97 -4.96
CA ASP A 101 -9.65 17.13 -5.73
C ASP A 101 -10.77 16.72 -6.68
N THR A 102 -11.99 17.07 -6.36
CA THR A 102 -13.16 16.78 -7.20
C THR A 102 -13.29 17.71 -8.40
N LEU A 103 -12.54 18.83 -8.42
CA LEU A 103 -12.60 19.80 -9.52
C LEU A 103 -11.92 19.28 -10.79
N VAL A 104 -11.18 18.17 -10.72
CA VAL A 104 -10.59 17.49 -11.89
C VAL A 104 -11.64 17.09 -12.93
N TRP A 105 -12.92 16.98 -12.53
CA TRP A 105 -14.02 16.67 -13.43
C TRP A 105 -14.52 17.88 -14.24
N ARG A 106 -14.15 19.11 -13.84
CA ARG A 106 -14.60 20.30 -14.55
C ARG A 106 -13.92 20.44 -15.90
N ASP A 107 -14.72 20.51 -16.94
CA ASP A 107 -14.28 20.80 -18.31
C ASP A 107 -14.95 22.11 -18.77
N LYS A 108 -14.20 22.90 -19.56
CA LYS A 108 -14.71 24.15 -20.12
C LYS A 108 -15.83 23.93 -21.16
N LEU A 109 -15.83 22.76 -21.81
CA LEU A 109 -16.74 22.42 -22.89
C LEU A 109 -17.77 21.35 -22.52
N GLY A 110 -17.69 20.79 -21.30
CA GLY A 110 -18.57 19.72 -20.84
C GLY A 110 -19.28 20.07 -19.51
N TYR A 111 -20.54 19.69 -19.41
CA TYR A 111 -21.27 19.79 -18.12
C TYR A 111 -21.04 18.55 -17.27
N ASN A 112 -20.01 18.60 -16.42
CA ASN A 112 -19.59 17.51 -15.56
C ASN A 112 -19.82 17.78 -14.05
N GLU A 113 -20.60 18.80 -13.69
CA GLU A 113 -20.89 19.15 -12.29
C GLU A 113 -21.49 17.99 -11.47
N PRO A 114 -22.32 17.08 -12.00
CA PRO A 114 -22.76 15.91 -11.27
C PRO A 114 -21.61 15.01 -10.80
N PHE A 115 -20.53 14.88 -11.58
CA PHE A 115 -19.35 14.12 -11.18
C PHE A 115 -18.54 14.84 -10.09
N VAL A 116 -18.43 16.16 -10.14
CA VAL A 116 -17.76 16.98 -9.13
C VAL A 116 -18.37 16.72 -7.74
N THR A 117 -19.70 16.63 -7.66
CA THR A 117 -20.42 16.51 -6.39
C THR A 117 -20.68 15.07 -5.95
N GLN A 118 -20.81 14.13 -6.91
CA GLN A 118 -21.38 12.81 -6.65
C GLN A 118 -20.37 11.66 -6.84
N TYR A 119 -19.38 11.80 -7.72
CA TYR A 119 -18.55 10.66 -8.14
C TYR A 119 -17.90 9.90 -6.98
N LEU A 120 -17.33 10.60 -6.01
CA LEU A 120 -16.66 9.95 -4.88
C LEU A 120 -17.65 9.25 -3.92
N ARG A 121 -18.86 9.78 -3.77
CA ARG A 121 -19.75 9.41 -2.63
C ARG A 121 -21.01 8.68 -3.04
N HIS A 122 -21.41 8.73 -4.30
CA HIS A 122 -22.64 8.12 -4.72
C HIS A 122 -22.47 6.60 -4.88
N PRO A 123 -23.40 5.78 -4.37
CA PRO A 123 -23.31 4.32 -4.40
C PRO A 123 -23.10 3.72 -5.80
N ALA A 124 -23.61 4.36 -6.85
CA ALA A 124 -23.41 3.90 -8.23
C ALA A 124 -21.95 3.88 -8.67
N TYR A 125 -21.10 4.70 -8.07
CA TYR A 125 -19.67 4.82 -8.41
C TYR A 125 -18.74 4.23 -7.34
N GLN A 126 -19.27 3.55 -6.33
CA GLN A 126 -18.46 3.04 -5.22
C GLN A 126 -17.34 2.06 -5.66
N ASN A 127 -17.58 1.29 -6.73
CA ASN A 127 -16.63 0.33 -7.27
C ASN A 127 -15.80 0.88 -8.45
N TYR A 128 -15.93 2.18 -8.75
CA TYR A 128 -15.11 2.86 -9.75
C TYR A 128 -13.81 3.37 -9.13
N PRO A 129 -12.75 3.54 -9.91
CA PRO A 129 -11.45 4.00 -9.39
C PRO A 129 -11.55 5.40 -8.79
N VAL A 130 -10.82 5.63 -7.70
CA VAL A 130 -10.73 6.98 -7.12
C VAL A 130 -9.97 7.91 -8.05
N VAL A 131 -10.45 9.14 -8.19
CA VAL A 131 -9.91 10.16 -9.09
C VAL A 131 -9.63 11.46 -8.32
N GLY A 132 -8.65 12.24 -8.78
CA GLY A 132 -8.28 13.51 -8.14
C GLY A 132 -7.36 13.35 -6.94
N VAL A 133 -6.64 12.24 -6.85
CA VAL A 133 -5.68 11.93 -5.80
C VAL A 133 -4.27 12.30 -6.26
N THR A 134 -3.54 13.05 -5.44
CA THR A 134 -2.12 13.36 -5.67
C THR A 134 -1.24 12.16 -5.30
N TRP A 135 0.01 12.17 -5.77
CA TRP A 135 0.99 11.15 -5.40
C TRP A 135 1.19 11.04 -3.88
N SER A 136 1.25 12.17 -3.18
CA SER A 136 1.39 12.19 -1.71
C SER A 136 0.20 11.52 -1.02
N GLN A 137 -1.03 11.87 -1.43
CA GLN A 137 -2.25 11.26 -0.90
C GLN A 137 -2.31 9.75 -1.17
N ALA A 138 -1.88 9.32 -2.35
CA ALA A 138 -1.80 7.89 -2.69
C ALA A 138 -0.77 7.15 -1.80
N ASN A 139 0.38 7.79 -1.54
CA ASN A 139 1.39 7.24 -0.64
C ASN A 139 0.88 7.12 0.81
N ASP A 140 0.22 8.16 1.31
CA ASP A 140 -0.37 8.18 2.66
C ASP A 140 -1.46 7.08 2.81
N TYR A 141 -2.27 6.88 1.75
CA TYR A 141 -3.21 5.76 1.70
C TYR A 141 -2.50 4.40 1.79
N CYS A 142 -1.40 4.21 1.05
CA CYS A 142 -0.65 2.96 1.08
C CYS A 142 -0.04 2.67 2.46
N ILE A 143 0.48 3.70 3.14
CA ILE A 143 1.01 3.59 4.51
C ILE A 143 -0.12 3.18 5.46
N TRP A 144 -1.23 3.90 5.43
CA TRP A 144 -2.41 3.58 6.24
C TRP A 144 -2.88 2.14 6.02
N ARG A 145 -3.01 1.71 4.77
CA ARG A 145 -3.43 0.35 4.42
C ARG A 145 -2.46 -0.70 4.98
N THR A 146 -1.16 -0.46 4.85
CA THR A 146 -0.12 -1.32 5.41
C THR A 146 -0.29 -1.48 6.92
N ASP A 147 -0.49 -0.38 7.63
CA ASP A 147 -0.70 -0.40 9.08
C ASP A 147 -1.96 -1.20 9.45
N ARG A 148 -3.08 -0.98 8.77
CA ARG A 148 -4.33 -1.71 9.06
C ARG A 148 -4.23 -3.20 8.77
N VAL A 149 -3.55 -3.60 7.69
CA VAL A 149 -3.36 -5.01 7.34
C VAL A 149 -2.46 -5.70 8.36
N ASN A 150 -1.33 -5.09 8.72
CA ASN A 150 -0.40 -5.64 9.70
C ASN A 150 -1.02 -5.72 11.09
N GLU A 151 -1.74 -4.69 11.52
CA GLU A 151 -2.50 -4.71 12.77
C GLU A 151 -3.47 -5.90 12.80
N ARG A 152 -4.22 -6.11 11.72
CA ARG A 152 -5.18 -7.23 11.64
C ARG A 152 -4.50 -8.58 11.71
N ILE A 153 -3.34 -8.73 11.07
CA ILE A 153 -2.53 -9.97 11.15
C ILE A 153 -2.11 -10.20 12.59
N LEU A 154 -1.57 -9.20 13.27
CA LEU A 154 -1.10 -9.32 14.66
C LEU A 154 -2.25 -9.60 15.66
N ILE A 155 -3.43 -9.05 15.42
CA ILE A 155 -4.63 -9.37 16.20
C ILE A 155 -5.04 -10.83 15.97
N ASN A 156 -5.05 -11.31 14.72
CA ASN A 156 -5.40 -12.68 14.42
C ASN A 156 -4.41 -13.70 15.02
N GLU A 157 -3.13 -13.33 15.10
CA GLU A 157 -2.08 -14.13 15.77
C GLU A 157 -2.12 -14.02 17.32
N GLY A 158 -3.01 -13.18 17.86
CA GLY A 158 -3.15 -12.98 19.30
C GLY A 158 -2.03 -12.16 19.95
N ILE A 159 -1.23 -11.46 19.15
CA ILE A 159 -0.12 -10.61 19.62
C ILE A 159 -0.66 -9.25 20.07
N LEU A 160 -1.59 -8.68 19.31
CA LEU A 160 -2.26 -7.42 19.65
C LEU A 160 -3.71 -7.67 20.06
N LYS A 161 -4.25 -6.78 20.88
CA LYS A 161 -5.68 -6.73 21.19
C LYS A 161 -6.37 -5.76 20.25
N GLU A 162 -7.60 -6.11 19.83
CA GLU A 162 -8.44 -5.21 19.06
C GLU A 162 -8.84 -4.01 19.92
N ASP A 163 -8.57 -2.80 19.40
CA ASP A 163 -8.97 -1.52 20.00
C ASP A 163 -9.93 -0.78 19.08
N PRO A 164 -11.24 -0.81 19.36
CA PRO A 164 -12.23 -0.10 18.55
C PRO A 164 -12.21 1.43 18.78
N GLU A 165 -11.59 1.90 19.86
CA GLU A 165 -11.55 3.32 20.26
C GLU A 165 -10.20 3.98 19.96
N GLN A 166 -9.52 3.53 18.92
CA GLN A 166 -8.23 4.13 18.51
C GLN A 166 -8.32 5.65 18.40
N SER A 167 -7.31 6.31 18.96
CA SER A 167 -7.11 7.76 18.87
C SER A 167 -5.76 8.07 18.23
N ASP A 168 -5.49 9.33 17.95
CA ASP A 168 -4.23 9.81 17.40
C ASP A 168 -2.97 9.40 18.19
N GLN A 169 -3.12 9.19 19.50
CA GLN A 169 -2.02 8.78 20.38
C GLN A 169 -1.82 7.26 20.47
N TYR A 170 -2.81 6.48 20.09
CA TYR A 170 -2.84 5.02 20.27
C TYR A 170 -3.19 4.27 18.97
N THR A 171 -2.80 4.80 17.83
CA THR A 171 -2.94 4.09 16.56
C THR A 171 -1.76 3.15 16.34
N PHE A 172 -2.05 1.97 15.79
CA PHE A 172 -1.00 1.07 15.36
C PHE A 172 -0.23 1.66 14.18
N ASN A 173 1.09 1.59 14.27
CA ASN A 173 2.03 1.95 13.20
C ASN A 173 3.05 0.84 13.01
N THR A 174 3.18 0.36 11.79
CA THR A 174 4.06 -0.77 11.44
C THR A 174 5.53 -0.46 11.70
N GLU A 175 6.00 0.74 11.38
CA GLU A 175 7.40 1.12 11.58
C GLU A 175 7.75 1.17 13.06
N ALA A 176 6.87 1.74 13.88
CA ALA A 176 7.04 1.79 15.33
C ALA A 176 7.05 0.38 15.95
N TYR A 177 6.19 -0.52 15.44
CA TYR A 177 6.18 -1.92 15.85
C TYR A 177 7.50 -2.62 15.53
N LEU A 178 7.99 -2.48 14.31
CA LEU A 178 9.28 -3.06 13.89
C LEU A 178 10.48 -2.46 14.63
N ALA A 179 10.37 -1.21 15.08
CA ALA A 179 11.37 -0.56 15.92
C ALA A 179 11.30 -1.00 17.41
N GLY A 180 10.38 -1.88 17.78
CA GLY A 180 10.22 -2.39 19.15
C GLY A 180 9.64 -1.36 20.13
N GLN A 181 8.84 -0.41 19.64
CA GLN A 181 8.22 0.62 20.49
C GLN A 181 6.89 0.18 21.12
N TYR A 182 6.40 -1.01 20.77
CA TYR A 182 5.22 -1.60 21.38
C TYR A 182 5.65 -2.60 22.45
N ASP A 183 5.34 -2.30 23.70
CA ASP A 183 5.42 -3.27 24.78
C ASP A 183 4.24 -4.25 24.62
N GLY A 184 4.57 -5.53 24.45
CA GLY A 184 3.60 -6.62 24.28
C GLY A 184 2.90 -7.01 25.59
#